data_68ebefe0cafdd22f2fe00675abd879e5
#
_entry.id   68ebefe0cafdd22f2fe00675abd879e5
#
_cell.length_a   1.000
_cell.length_b   1.000
_cell.length_c   1.000
_cell.angle_alpha   90.00
_cell.angle_beta   90.00
_cell.angle_gamma   90.00
#
_symmetry.space_group_name_H-M   'P 1'
#
loop_
_entity.id
_entity.type
_entity.pdbx_description
1 polymer ?
#
loop_
_entity_poly.entity_id
_entity_poly.type
_entity_poly.pdbx_seq_one_letter_code
_entity_poly.pdbx_strand_id
1 'polypeptide(L)'
;MNFYRIPLILLSFIAYNACPLHASGIMDTDSVWYDSITNIRTHLQSQDTLAPYTCSLHFFGKKPNGTPKNPALQALVEDLSINALVLGYDHFVQHREWTDITHDVLKENLTGGWVWDNDSFSGNQFAHPFHGSMFYNVAREHGLSYGTSLLYPLAGSLTWELFCETNKPALNDLLSTGIGGAALGEVTHRVSDIFFDNTKRGPQRVVREIVGSLLNPVRGFHRIISGEMFRVNPFNAGKEEEPMPYTFQIGTGYRYIYDREPVHPRVNSRYYDNIPFLDFRFNYGSHFNHLDEGKSPRAYDFFNIYALVNFSPDNPTVGELDIKGRIGSIQRQLPHWKLDLGFYQNIKYIDHYSKEGNEDPGNLAIISEAASFGVGLFFERPFIPPFGKKGKGATLTHDLMLSAVPLGGSTADYYPFRRYNFGTGTSLRYRFNFTLNQGFSVGNDFYFMELFILKGVTPEKLAIYTSDEHRYAKEVEEGINAWGDKGEHSIFQNRFYLQFHLCRDLLLTFQHEFYLRRGTYRYYPSITSKSHEWKFGVSYAL
;
A
#
# COMPACT_ATOMS: atom_id res chain seq x y z
N MET A 1 12.97 15.76 -11.73
CA MET A 1 11.69 15.66 -12.45
C MET A 1 10.67 15.19 -11.44
N ASN A 2 9.70 16.05 -11.10
CA ASN A 2 8.80 15.76 -9.97
C ASN A 2 7.92 14.55 -10.25
N PHE A 3 8.20 13.41 -9.65
CA PHE A 3 7.37 12.19 -9.64
C PHE A 3 5.95 12.42 -9.08
N TYR A 4 5.68 13.59 -8.50
CA TYR A 4 4.41 13.98 -7.86
C TYR A 4 3.25 14.33 -8.82
N ARG A 5 3.48 14.35 -10.15
CA ARG A 5 2.41 14.68 -11.13
C ARG A 5 1.71 13.49 -11.78
N ILE A 6 2.22 12.27 -11.61
CA ILE A 6 1.67 11.07 -12.23
C ILE A 6 0.37 10.56 -11.57
N PRO A 7 0.16 10.65 -10.24
CA PRO A 7 -1.04 10.09 -9.61
C PRO A 7 -2.36 10.75 -10.02
N LEU A 8 -2.36 12.04 -10.37
CA LEU A 8 -3.60 12.78 -10.65
C LEU A 8 -4.29 12.38 -11.97
N ILE A 9 -3.50 11.99 -12.97
CA ILE A 9 -4.04 11.53 -14.26
C ILE A 9 -4.66 10.13 -14.12
N LEU A 10 -4.09 9.28 -13.25
CA LEU A 10 -4.62 7.95 -12.98
C LEU A 10 -6.02 7.99 -12.37
N LEU A 11 -6.26 8.94 -11.49
CA LEU A 11 -7.46 9.02 -10.65
C LEU A 11 -8.68 9.51 -11.40
N SER A 12 -8.51 10.42 -12.34
CA SER A 12 -9.62 10.91 -13.19
C SER A 12 -10.11 9.84 -14.19
N PHE A 13 -9.24 8.89 -14.58
CA PHE A 13 -9.61 7.82 -15.51
C PHE A 13 -10.29 6.62 -14.83
N ILE A 14 -10.03 6.36 -13.55
CA ILE A 14 -10.68 5.28 -12.80
C ILE A 14 -12.18 5.54 -12.67
N ALA A 15 -12.58 6.78 -12.40
CA ALA A 15 -13.98 7.16 -12.24
C ALA A 15 -14.80 7.02 -13.55
N TYR A 16 -14.18 7.17 -14.72
CA TYR A 16 -14.90 7.12 -16.01
C TYR A 16 -15.20 5.69 -16.50
N ASN A 17 -14.45 4.69 -16.07
CA ASN A 17 -14.54 3.32 -16.60
C ASN A 17 -15.16 2.28 -15.66
N ALA A 18 -15.48 2.64 -14.43
CA ALA A 18 -16.11 1.74 -13.47
C ALA A 18 -17.65 1.70 -13.59
N CYS A 19 -18.26 2.49 -14.48
CA CYS A 19 -19.71 2.51 -14.68
C CYS A 19 -20.11 1.51 -15.76
N PRO A 20 -20.78 0.38 -15.44
CA PRO A 20 -21.49 -0.40 -16.44
C PRO A 20 -22.77 0.39 -16.80
N LEU A 21 -22.83 0.96 -17.99
CA LEU A 21 -24.06 1.43 -18.57
C LEU A 21 -25.04 0.24 -18.69
N HIS A 22 -25.94 0.13 -17.72
CA HIS A 22 -27.12 -0.71 -17.83
C HIS A 22 -28.12 -0.01 -18.76
N ALA A 23 -28.07 -0.36 -20.03
CA ALA A 23 -29.20 -0.13 -20.92
C ALA A 23 -30.28 -1.16 -20.57
N SER A 24 -31.28 -0.73 -19.85
CA SER A 24 -32.51 -1.50 -19.63
C SER A 24 -33.42 -1.36 -20.85
N GLY A 25 -33.82 -2.52 -21.38
CA GLY A 25 -35.01 -2.66 -22.21
C GLY A 25 -34.73 -2.95 -23.67
N ILE A 26 -35.02 -4.18 -24.07
CA ILE A 26 -35.91 -4.57 -25.18
C ILE A 26 -35.95 -6.10 -25.26
N MET A 27 -37.16 -6.61 -25.03
CA MET A 27 -37.85 -7.81 -25.53
C MET A 27 -37.09 -9.12 -25.82
N ASP A 28 -37.57 -10.06 -25.15
CA ASP A 28 -37.64 -11.51 -25.24
C ASP A 28 -38.03 -11.99 -26.66
N THR A 29 -37.08 -12.45 -27.43
CA THR A 29 -37.22 -13.52 -28.44
C THR A 29 -35.83 -14.06 -28.68
N ASP A 30 -35.53 -15.25 -28.17
CA ASP A 30 -34.53 -16.18 -28.73
C ASP A 30 -33.90 -17.11 -27.67
N SER A 31 -34.73 -17.84 -26.95
CA SER A 31 -34.25 -18.92 -26.08
C SER A 31 -33.54 -20.05 -26.86
N VAL A 32 -33.82 -20.20 -28.14
CA VAL A 32 -33.23 -21.27 -28.99
C VAL A 32 -31.82 -20.92 -29.48
N TRP A 33 -31.50 -19.64 -29.68
CA TRP A 33 -30.16 -19.19 -30.08
C TRP A 33 -29.19 -19.17 -28.89
N TYR A 34 -29.69 -18.90 -27.69
CA TYR A 34 -28.86 -18.85 -26.48
C TYR A 34 -28.30 -20.22 -26.11
N ASP A 35 -29.10 -21.28 -26.23
CA ASP A 35 -28.66 -22.65 -25.93
C ASP A 35 -27.65 -23.19 -26.96
N SER A 36 -27.78 -22.80 -28.24
CA SER A 36 -26.81 -23.13 -29.28
C SER A 36 -25.47 -22.43 -29.09
N ILE A 37 -25.48 -21.15 -28.72
CA ILE A 37 -24.25 -20.37 -28.45
C ILE A 37 -23.59 -20.85 -27.16
N THR A 38 -24.39 -21.21 -26.14
CA THR A 38 -23.86 -21.74 -24.87
C THR A 38 -23.21 -23.10 -25.04
N ASN A 39 -23.82 -23.97 -25.85
CA ASN A 39 -23.26 -25.29 -26.20
C ASN A 39 -21.99 -25.17 -27.06
N ILE A 40 -21.95 -24.27 -28.03
CA ILE A 40 -20.71 -23.97 -28.79
C ILE A 40 -19.63 -23.37 -27.87
N ARG A 41 -20.02 -22.48 -26.94
CA ARG A 41 -19.10 -21.88 -25.95
C ARG A 41 -18.52 -22.93 -25.00
N THR A 42 -19.34 -23.88 -24.50
CA THR A 42 -18.90 -24.98 -23.64
C THR A 42 -18.04 -26.00 -24.41
N HIS A 43 -18.33 -26.25 -25.67
CA HIS A 43 -17.52 -27.15 -26.50
C HIS A 43 -16.19 -26.56 -26.92
N LEU A 44 -16.14 -25.24 -27.20
CA LEU A 44 -14.90 -24.52 -27.47
C LEU A 44 -14.07 -24.31 -26.18
N GLN A 45 -14.70 -24.10 -25.02
CA GLN A 45 -14.02 -24.05 -23.73
C GLN A 45 -13.44 -25.42 -23.30
N SER A 46 -14.00 -26.54 -23.74
CA SER A 46 -13.45 -27.85 -23.43
C SER A 46 -12.25 -28.25 -24.27
N GLN A 47 -12.01 -27.58 -25.40
CA GLN A 47 -10.82 -27.83 -26.23
C GLN A 47 -9.68 -26.85 -26.01
N ASP A 48 -9.96 -25.65 -25.44
CA ASP A 48 -8.98 -24.66 -25.05
C ASP A 48 -8.88 -24.54 -23.52
N THR A 49 -8.41 -25.60 -22.87
CA THR A 49 -7.68 -25.44 -21.62
C THR A 49 -6.36 -24.72 -21.96
N LEU A 50 -6.46 -23.46 -22.35
CA LEU A 50 -5.30 -22.60 -22.45
C LEU A 50 -4.66 -22.60 -21.07
N ALA A 51 -3.42 -23.05 -21.02
CA ALA A 51 -2.58 -22.93 -19.85
C ALA A 51 -2.73 -21.52 -19.25
N PRO A 52 -2.77 -21.40 -17.92
CA PRO A 52 -2.81 -20.10 -17.28
C PRO A 52 -1.74 -19.21 -17.91
N TYR A 53 -2.06 -17.93 -18.05
CA TYR A 53 -1.13 -16.92 -18.56
C TYR A 53 0.25 -17.16 -17.93
N THR A 54 1.21 -17.51 -18.74
CA THR A 54 2.60 -17.64 -18.32
C THR A 54 3.39 -16.61 -19.07
N CYS A 55 4.24 -15.90 -18.34
CA CYS A 55 5.16 -14.89 -18.83
C CYS A 55 5.71 -15.22 -20.23
N SER A 56 5.69 -14.24 -21.10
CA SER A 56 6.21 -14.36 -22.47
C SER A 56 7.72 -14.38 -22.56
N LEU A 57 8.43 -13.91 -21.51
CA LEU A 57 9.88 -13.97 -21.42
C LEU A 57 10.32 -15.37 -20.97
N HIS A 58 10.80 -16.15 -21.91
CA HIS A 58 11.26 -17.51 -21.66
C HIS A 58 12.74 -17.65 -22.02
N PHE A 59 13.62 -17.05 -21.21
CA PHE A 59 15.06 -17.10 -21.42
C PHE A 59 15.60 -18.54 -21.54
N PHE A 60 15.00 -19.48 -20.83
CA PHE A 60 15.41 -20.91 -20.83
C PHE A 60 14.45 -21.81 -21.59
N GLY A 61 13.51 -21.25 -22.37
CA GLY A 61 12.53 -21.96 -23.16
C GLY A 61 11.33 -22.51 -22.38
N LYS A 62 10.43 -23.20 -23.09
CA LYS A 62 9.19 -23.77 -22.56
C LYS A 62 9.28 -25.30 -22.48
N LYS A 63 8.53 -25.89 -21.53
CA LYS A 63 8.21 -27.31 -21.52
C LYS A 63 7.18 -27.62 -22.62
N PRO A 64 6.96 -28.91 -23.00
CA PRO A 64 5.97 -29.28 -24.01
C PRO A 64 4.54 -28.79 -23.72
N ASN A 65 4.19 -28.61 -22.44
CA ASN A 65 2.89 -28.08 -22.01
C ASN A 65 2.80 -26.54 -22.03
N GLY A 66 3.78 -25.83 -22.58
CA GLY A 66 3.80 -24.37 -22.67
C GLY A 66 4.30 -23.64 -21.42
N THR A 67 4.50 -24.33 -20.29
CA THR A 67 4.99 -23.70 -19.05
C THR A 67 6.51 -23.37 -19.18
N PRO A 68 7.01 -22.29 -18.48
CA PRO A 68 8.43 -21.97 -18.48
C PRO A 68 9.29 -23.14 -17.94
N LYS A 69 10.47 -23.33 -18.52
CA LYS A 69 11.52 -24.10 -17.87
C LYS A 69 12.16 -23.23 -16.80
N ASN A 70 12.33 -23.75 -15.58
CA ASN A 70 12.98 -23.03 -14.47
C ASN A 70 12.41 -21.62 -14.22
N PRO A 71 11.11 -21.47 -13.89
CA PRO A 71 10.48 -20.17 -13.71
C PRO A 71 11.16 -19.32 -12.62
N ALA A 72 11.64 -19.96 -11.54
CA ALA A 72 12.38 -19.26 -10.49
C ALA A 72 13.69 -18.65 -10.97
N LEU A 73 14.45 -19.35 -11.81
CA LEU A 73 15.69 -18.82 -12.37
C LEU A 73 15.41 -17.70 -13.38
N GLN A 74 14.34 -17.83 -14.17
CA GLN A 74 13.92 -16.77 -15.10
C GLN A 74 13.55 -15.50 -14.36
N ALA A 75 12.74 -15.62 -13.31
CA ALA A 75 12.37 -14.51 -12.44
C ALA A 75 13.60 -13.86 -11.80
N LEU A 76 14.57 -14.64 -11.32
CA LEU A 76 15.81 -14.09 -10.76
C LEU A 76 16.63 -13.30 -11.78
N VAL A 77 16.77 -13.80 -13.01
CA VAL A 77 17.49 -13.09 -14.07
C VAL A 77 16.80 -11.79 -14.43
N GLU A 78 15.47 -11.77 -14.48
CA GLU A 78 14.71 -10.56 -14.76
C GLU A 78 14.83 -9.55 -13.60
N ASP A 79 14.77 -10.01 -12.36
CA ASP A 79 14.94 -9.22 -11.15
C ASP A 79 16.29 -8.48 -11.14
N LEU A 80 17.38 -9.21 -11.41
CA LEU A 80 18.71 -8.63 -11.57
C LEU A 80 18.79 -7.67 -12.77
N SER A 81 18.03 -7.94 -13.82
CA SER A 81 17.96 -7.05 -15.00
C SER A 81 17.26 -5.73 -14.70
N ILE A 82 16.24 -5.72 -13.82
CA ILE A 82 15.61 -4.49 -13.35
C ILE A 82 16.63 -3.63 -12.62
N ASN A 83 17.39 -4.19 -11.69
CA ASN A 83 18.45 -3.46 -11.01
C ASN A 83 19.48 -2.87 -11.98
N ALA A 84 19.93 -3.66 -12.95
CA ALA A 84 20.88 -3.20 -13.97
C ALA A 84 20.29 -2.07 -14.84
N LEU A 85 19.00 -2.15 -15.19
CA LEU A 85 18.32 -1.11 -15.97
C LEU A 85 18.14 0.18 -15.17
N VAL A 86 17.74 0.10 -13.89
CA VAL A 86 17.60 1.26 -13.02
C VAL A 86 18.96 1.90 -12.78
N LEU A 87 19.98 1.12 -12.44
CA LEU A 87 21.36 1.60 -12.28
C LEU A 87 21.85 2.29 -13.56
N GLY A 88 21.64 1.66 -14.72
CA GLY A 88 22.04 2.24 -16.01
C GLY A 88 21.29 3.54 -16.33
N TYR A 89 20.01 3.62 -16.04
CA TYR A 89 19.23 4.84 -16.21
C TYR A 89 19.70 5.96 -15.28
N ASP A 90 19.92 5.67 -14.00
CA ASP A 90 20.40 6.64 -13.02
C ASP A 90 21.82 7.13 -13.34
N HIS A 91 22.68 6.24 -13.81
CA HIS A 91 24.06 6.60 -14.19
C HIS A 91 24.13 7.39 -15.50
N PHE A 92 23.55 6.87 -16.60
CA PHE A 92 23.72 7.45 -17.94
C PHE A 92 22.73 8.56 -18.28
N VAL A 93 21.53 8.57 -17.67
CA VAL A 93 20.46 9.53 -17.99
C VAL A 93 20.28 10.57 -16.88
N GLN A 94 20.29 10.15 -15.62
CA GLN A 94 20.12 11.05 -14.47
C GLN A 94 21.45 11.62 -13.98
N HIS A 95 22.57 11.02 -14.34
CA HIS A 95 23.94 11.39 -13.90
C HIS A 95 24.04 11.47 -12.37
N ARG A 96 23.57 10.42 -11.70
CA ARG A 96 23.56 10.34 -10.23
C ARG A 96 24.92 9.89 -9.71
N GLU A 97 25.51 10.65 -8.79
CA GLU A 97 26.82 10.36 -8.21
C GLU A 97 26.85 9.05 -7.40
N TRP A 98 25.72 8.63 -6.81
CA TRP A 98 25.65 7.35 -6.08
C TRP A 98 25.76 6.11 -6.96
N THR A 99 25.81 6.26 -8.28
CA THR A 99 25.95 5.16 -9.24
C THR A 99 27.39 4.93 -9.71
N ASP A 100 28.36 5.69 -9.18
CA ASP A 100 29.76 5.59 -9.55
C ASP A 100 30.46 4.44 -8.81
N ILE A 101 30.03 3.21 -9.11
CA ILE A 101 30.47 1.98 -8.45
C ILE A 101 31.92 1.67 -8.79
N THR A 102 32.80 1.73 -7.80
CA THR A 102 34.21 1.34 -7.89
C THR A 102 34.47 0.03 -7.16
N HIS A 103 35.63 -0.57 -7.40
CA HIS A 103 36.05 -1.76 -6.67
C HIS A 103 36.15 -1.51 -5.15
N ASP A 104 36.59 -0.33 -4.73
CA ASP A 104 36.71 0.01 -3.32
C ASP A 104 35.34 0.19 -2.66
N VAL A 105 34.37 0.78 -3.38
CA VAL A 105 32.97 0.86 -2.96
C VAL A 105 32.38 -0.54 -2.76
N LEU A 106 32.53 -1.44 -3.74
CA LEU A 106 32.05 -2.82 -3.61
C LEU A 106 32.67 -3.55 -2.41
N LYS A 107 33.96 -3.36 -2.21
CA LYS A 107 34.64 -3.94 -1.03
C LYS A 107 34.08 -3.37 0.27
N GLU A 108 33.84 -2.06 0.34
CA GLU A 108 33.28 -1.42 1.52
C GLU A 108 31.83 -1.88 1.77
N ASN A 109 30.99 -1.96 0.76
CA ASN A 109 29.62 -2.46 0.88
C ASN A 109 29.57 -3.90 1.39
N LEU A 110 30.50 -4.75 0.94
CA LEU A 110 30.56 -6.14 1.39
C LEU A 110 31.18 -6.34 2.80
N THR A 111 32.02 -5.41 3.27
CA THR A 111 32.80 -5.59 4.51
C THR A 111 32.57 -4.52 5.58
N GLY A 112 31.99 -3.35 5.21
CA GLY A 112 31.84 -2.19 6.07
C GLY A 112 30.65 -2.24 7.03
N GLY A 113 29.78 -3.25 6.90
CA GLY A 113 28.60 -3.43 7.74
C GLY A 113 27.39 -2.64 7.26
N TRP A 114 26.25 -2.84 7.93
CA TRP A 114 24.97 -2.26 7.59
C TRP A 114 24.73 -0.96 8.37
N VAL A 115 24.09 0.00 7.71
CA VAL A 115 23.74 1.30 8.28
C VAL A 115 22.22 1.52 8.28
N TRP A 116 21.81 2.65 8.82
CA TRP A 116 20.48 3.24 8.66
C TRP A 116 20.67 4.53 7.90
N ASP A 117 19.97 4.68 6.80
CA ASP A 117 20.12 5.84 5.95
C ASP A 117 19.31 7.06 6.41
N ASN A 118 19.41 8.17 5.70
CA ASN A 118 18.69 9.41 5.99
C ASN A 118 17.81 9.89 4.84
N ASP A 119 17.35 9.00 4.00
CA ASP A 119 16.43 9.31 2.93
C ASP A 119 15.14 9.97 3.44
N SER A 120 14.43 10.63 2.56
CA SER A 120 13.16 11.26 2.90
C SER A 120 12.14 10.23 3.41
N PHE A 121 11.20 10.65 4.24
CA PHE A 121 10.17 9.75 4.77
C PHE A 121 9.38 9.06 3.65
N SER A 122 9.05 9.80 2.58
CA SER A 122 8.38 9.24 1.40
C SER A 122 9.28 8.29 0.60
N GLY A 123 10.60 8.52 0.57
CA GLY A 123 11.58 7.60 -0.01
C GLY A 123 11.53 6.25 0.69
N ASN A 124 11.85 6.27 1.96
CA ASN A 124 11.95 5.08 2.79
C ASN A 124 10.64 4.31 2.98
N GLN A 125 9.50 5.01 3.03
CA GLN A 125 8.23 4.38 3.40
C GLN A 125 7.30 4.12 2.21
N PHE A 126 7.62 4.66 1.03
CA PHE A 126 6.80 4.51 -0.17
C PHE A 126 7.62 4.12 -1.41
N ALA A 127 8.73 4.82 -1.72
CA ALA A 127 9.50 4.54 -2.94
C ALA A 127 10.20 3.16 -2.86
N HIS A 128 10.80 2.81 -1.72
CA HIS A 128 11.38 1.49 -1.51
C HIS A 128 10.35 0.35 -1.58
N PRO A 129 9.19 0.39 -0.91
CA PRO A 129 8.13 -0.60 -1.14
C PRO A 129 7.64 -0.67 -2.58
N PHE A 130 7.57 0.46 -3.30
CA PHE A 130 7.18 0.45 -4.71
C PHE A 130 8.23 -0.26 -5.59
N HIS A 131 9.52 0.01 -5.38
CA HIS A 131 10.61 -0.71 -6.06
C HIS A 131 10.55 -2.21 -5.75
N GLY A 132 10.39 -2.59 -4.48
CA GLY A 132 10.23 -3.98 -4.06
C GLY A 132 9.00 -4.66 -4.66
N SER A 133 7.94 -3.90 -4.94
CA SER A 133 6.74 -4.43 -5.61
C SER A 133 7.02 -4.88 -7.04
N MET A 134 7.97 -4.25 -7.74
CA MET A 134 8.39 -4.69 -9.07
C MET A 134 9.10 -6.04 -9.01
N PHE A 135 10.04 -6.23 -8.08
CA PHE A 135 10.71 -7.52 -7.85
C PHE A 135 9.71 -8.63 -7.52
N TYR A 136 8.75 -8.33 -6.63
CA TYR A 136 7.69 -9.26 -6.30
C TYR A 136 6.85 -9.65 -7.53
N ASN A 137 6.46 -8.66 -8.34
CA ASN A 137 5.66 -8.87 -9.53
C ASN A 137 6.39 -9.67 -10.60
N VAL A 138 7.71 -9.53 -10.75
CA VAL A 138 8.51 -10.42 -11.62
C VAL A 138 8.27 -11.88 -11.27
N ALA A 139 8.38 -12.23 -10.00
CA ALA A 139 8.16 -13.60 -9.54
C ALA A 139 6.74 -14.09 -9.82
N ARG A 140 5.73 -13.24 -9.58
CA ARG A 140 4.32 -13.56 -9.86
C ARG A 140 4.07 -13.76 -11.35
N GLU A 141 4.62 -12.91 -12.21
CA GLU A 141 4.47 -13.03 -13.67
C GLU A 141 5.12 -14.30 -14.23
N HIS A 142 6.13 -14.85 -13.56
CA HIS A 142 6.69 -16.16 -13.87
C HIS A 142 5.90 -17.32 -13.27
N GLY A 143 4.74 -17.08 -12.65
CA GLY A 143 3.82 -18.08 -12.11
C GLY A 143 4.27 -18.67 -10.76
N LEU A 144 5.14 -17.98 -10.02
CA LEU A 144 5.54 -18.39 -8.67
C LEU A 144 4.42 -18.10 -7.67
N SER A 145 4.32 -18.95 -6.65
CA SER A 145 3.32 -18.79 -5.58
C SER A 145 3.60 -17.54 -4.76
N TYR A 146 2.58 -17.03 -4.05
CA TYR A 146 2.73 -15.93 -3.09
C TYR A 146 3.96 -16.11 -2.19
N GLY A 147 4.06 -17.28 -1.52
CA GLY A 147 5.15 -17.54 -0.57
C GLY A 147 6.54 -17.58 -1.20
N THR A 148 6.68 -18.13 -2.40
CA THR A 148 7.95 -18.15 -3.13
C THR A 148 8.33 -16.74 -3.61
N SER A 149 7.34 -15.95 -4.04
CA SER A 149 7.55 -14.58 -4.53
C SER A 149 8.05 -13.62 -3.45
N LEU A 150 7.86 -13.91 -2.14
CA LEU A 150 8.39 -13.12 -1.03
C LEU A 150 9.92 -13.04 -1.01
N LEU A 151 10.62 -13.98 -1.64
CA LEU A 151 12.08 -14.01 -1.67
C LEU A 151 12.68 -12.99 -2.64
N TYR A 152 11.94 -12.59 -3.68
CA TYR A 152 12.46 -11.73 -4.75
C TYR A 152 12.67 -10.28 -4.34
N PRO A 153 11.73 -9.61 -3.64
CA PRO A 153 11.98 -8.25 -3.14
C PRO A 153 13.17 -8.21 -2.16
N LEU A 154 13.38 -9.27 -1.37
CA LEU A 154 14.54 -9.37 -0.49
C LEU A 154 15.84 -9.56 -1.29
N ALA A 155 15.83 -10.42 -2.31
CA ALA A 155 16.99 -10.67 -3.16
C ALA A 155 17.33 -9.44 -4.02
N GLY A 156 16.32 -8.81 -4.63
CA GLY A 156 16.47 -7.60 -5.43
C GLY A 156 17.01 -6.43 -4.61
N SER A 157 16.44 -6.19 -3.42
CA SER A 157 16.93 -5.17 -2.49
C SER A 157 18.36 -5.47 -2.03
N LEU A 158 18.65 -6.69 -1.58
CA LEU A 158 20.01 -7.07 -1.19
C LEU A 158 21.03 -6.85 -2.32
N THR A 159 20.65 -7.16 -3.56
CA THR A 159 21.51 -6.94 -4.73
C THR A 159 21.71 -5.45 -4.98
N TRP A 160 20.66 -4.62 -4.82
CA TRP A 160 20.76 -3.17 -4.98
C TRP A 160 21.71 -2.59 -3.94
N GLU A 161 21.50 -2.85 -2.67
CA GLU A 161 22.28 -2.36 -1.55
C GLU A 161 23.78 -2.72 -1.66
N LEU A 162 24.09 -3.92 -2.10
CA LEU A 162 25.49 -4.38 -2.15
C LEU A 162 26.22 -4.01 -3.42
N PHE A 163 25.51 -3.83 -4.56
CA PHE A 163 26.16 -3.77 -5.88
C PHE A 163 25.74 -2.58 -6.74
N CYS A 164 24.68 -1.85 -6.40
CA CYS A 164 24.09 -0.85 -7.28
C CYS A 164 24.17 0.60 -6.75
N GLU A 165 24.77 0.82 -5.58
CA GLU A 165 24.97 2.18 -5.04
C GLU A 165 26.28 2.33 -4.29
N THR A 166 26.75 3.61 -4.19
CA THR A 166 27.99 3.97 -3.48
C THR A 166 27.81 4.06 -1.97
N ASN A 167 26.58 4.17 -1.48
CA ASN A 167 26.31 4.21 -0.05
C ASN A 167 26.48 2.85 0.59
N LYS A 168 26.76 2.83 1.90
CA LYS A 168 26.78 1.57 2.66
C LYS A 168 25.40 0.95 2.68
N PRO A 169 25.30 -0.39 2.65
CA PRO A 169 24.02 -1.09 2.65
C PRO A 169 23.11 -0.66 3.81
N ALA A 170 21.87 -0.27 3.51
CA ALA A 170 20.91 0.21 4.47
C ALA A 170 19.91 -0.88 4.91
N LEU A 171 19.84 -1.13 6.23
CA LEU A 171 18.95 -2.17 6.76
C LEU A 171 17.46 -1.80 6.65
N ASN A 172 17.13 -0.51 6.82
CA ASN A 172 15.77 -0.01 6.65
C ASN A 172 15.26 -0.24 5.22
N ASP A 173 16.14 -0.08 4.20
CA ASP A 173 15.77 -0.25 2.80
C ASP A 173 15.57 -1.71 2.44
N LEU A 174 16.43 -2.58 2.94
CA LEU A 174 16.24 -4.02 2.82
C LEU A 174 14.88 -4.47 3.41
N LEU A 175 14.48 -3.94 4.57
CA LEU A 175 13.24 -4.31 5.23
C LEU A 175 12.01 -3.69 4.52
N SER A 176 12.07 -2.40 4.16
CA SER A 176 10.95 -1.71 3.51
C SER A 176 10.73 -2.20 2.09
N THR A 177 11.80 -2.37 1.30
CA THR A 177 11.76 -2.95 -0.05
C THR A 177 11.33 -4.42 0.00
N GLY A 178 11.90 -5.22 0.92
CA GLY A 178 11.62 -6.64 1.02
C GLY A 178 10.20 -6.92 1.50
N ILE A 179 9.85 -6.48 2.69
CA ILE A 179 8.56 -6.81 3.32
C ILE A 179 7.44 -5.90 2.80
N GLY A 180 7.66 -4.59 2.80
CA GLY A 180 6.70 -3.62 2.28
C GLY A 180 6.45 -3.82 0.78
N GLY A 181 7.51 -4.08 0.02
CA GLY A 181 7.42 -4.37 -1.41
C GLY A 181 6.62 -5.61 -1.74
N ALA A 182 6.74 -6.68 -0.95
CA ALA A 182 5.93 -7.88 -1.13
C ALA A 182 4.43 -7.62 -0.91
N ALA A 183 4.07 -6.85 0.13
CA ALA A 183 2.68 -6.49 0.40
C ALA A 183 2.09 -5.64 -0.71
N LEU A 184 2.79 -4.60 -1.14
CA LEU A 184 2.36 -3.73 -2.24
C LEU A 184 2.35 -4.48 -3.57
N GLY A 185 3.31 -5.39 -3.79
CA GLY A 185 3.42 -6.22 -4.98
C GLY A 185 2.22 -7.13 -5.18
N GLU A 186 1.79 -7.86 -4.17
CA GLU A 186 0.61 -8.73 -4.30
C GLU A 186 -0.68 -7.91 -4.50
N VAL A 187 -0.80 -6.76 -3.84
CA VAL A 187 -1.92 -5.83 -4.06
C VAL A 187 -1.94 -5.34 -5.51
N THR A 188 -0.82 -4.84 -6.03
CA THR A 188 -0.74 -4.32 -7.41
C THR A 188 -0.90 -5.41 -8.45
N HIS A 189 -0.42 -6.63 -8.20
CA HIS A 189 -0.66 -7.80 -9.02
C HIS A 189 -2.16 -8.06 -9.17
N ARG A 190 -2.89 -8.17 -8.07
CA ARG A 190 -4.34 -8.48 -8.09
C ARG A 190 -5.20 -7.33 -8.60
N VAL A 191 -4.87 -6.09 -8.25
CA VAL A 191 -5.63 -4.93 -8.74
C VAL A 191 -5.41 -4.72 -10.23
N SER A 192 -4.17 -4.87 -10.73
CA SER A 192 -3.90 -4.77 -12.18
C SER A 192 -4.65 -5.83 -12.99
N ASP A 193 -4.85 -7.03 -12.43
CA ASP A 193 -5.61 -8.10 -13.08
C ASP A 193 -7.10 -7.76 -13.31
N ILE A 194 -7.67 -6.85 -12.50
CA ILE A 194 -9.03 -6.33 -12.71
C ILE A 194 -9.10 -5.52 -14.01
N PHE A 195 -8.03 -4.79 -14.33
CA PHE A 195 -8.01 -3.89 -15.49
C PHE A 195 -7.67 -4.61 -16.78
N PHE A 196 -6.70 -5.52 -16.80
CA PHE A 196 -6.35 -6.26 -18.01
C PHE A 196 -7.50 -7.15 -18.45
N ASP A 197 -7.92 -6.98 -19.72
CA ASP A 197 -9.01 -7.74 -20.31
C ASP A 197 -8.85 -7.81 -21.83
N ASN A 198 -8.38 -8.96 -22.31
CA ASN A 198 -8.11 -9.20 -23.72
C ASN A 198 -9.38 -9.23 -24.60
N THR A 199 -10.57 -9.33 -24.00
CA THR A 199 -11.85 -9.33 -24.75
C THR A 199 -12.26 -7.94 -25.21
N LYS A 200 -11.75 -6.89 -24.56
CA LYS A 200 -12.14 -5.49 -24.84
C LYS A 200 -11.45 -4.95 -26.10
N ARG A 201 -12.05 -3.92 -26.72
CA ARG A 201 -11.59 -3.27 -27.95
C ARG A 201 -11.66 -1.75 -27.83
N GLY A 202 -10.98 -1.06 -28.75
CA GLY A 202 -11.04 0.39 -28.88
C GLY A 202 -10.55 1.16 -27.64
N PRO A 203 -11.07 2.37 -27.37
CA PRO A 203 -10.59 3.23 -26.27
C PRO A 203 -10.65 2.56 -24.90
N GLN A 204 -11.69 1.75 -24.63
CA GLN A 204 -11.81 1.00 -23.38
C GLN A 204 -10.62 0.07 -23.17
N ARG A 205 -10.14 -0.61 -24.22
CA ARG A 205 -8.96 -1.46 -24.14
C ARG A 205 -7.73 -0.66 -23.82
N VAL A 206 -7.52 0.46 -24.52
CA VAL A 206 -6.34 1.33 -24.32
C VAL A 206 -6.27 1.83 -22.89
N VAL A 207 -7.38 2.35 -22.35
CA VAL A 207 -7.43 2.84 -20.97
C VAL A 207 -7.11 1.73 -19.96
N ARG A 208 -7.69 0.54 -20.14
CA ARG A 208 -7.45 -0.62 -19.28
C ARG A 208 -5.98 -1.06 -19.30
N GLU A 209 -5.35 -1.11 -20.47
CA GLU A 209 -3.93 -1.44 -20.60
C GLU A 209 -3.03 -0.39 -19.92
N ILE A 210 -3.32 0.89 -20.10
CA ILE A 210 -2.56 1.97 -19.45
C ILE A 210 -2.68 1.87 -17.93
N VAL A 211 -3.91 1.77 -17.39
CA VAL A 211 -4.12 1.72 -15.94
C VAL A 211 -3.50 0.46 -15.34
N GLY A 212 -3.72 -0.71 -15.96
CA GLY A 212 -3.12 -1.97 -15.51
C GLY A 212 -1.59 -1.93 -15.50
N SER A 213 -0.99 -1.34 -16.56
CA SER A 213 0.48 -1.21 -16.67
C SER A 213 1.07 -0.20 -15.69
N LEU A 214 0.34 0.84 -15.33
CA LEU A 214 0.78 1.79 -14.29
C LEU A 214 0.71 1.18 -12.88
N LEU A 215 -0.28 0.32 -12.64
CA LEU A 215 -0.41 -0.41 -11.37
C LEU A 215 0.63 -1.53 -11.24
N ASN A 216 0.90 -2.24 -12.33
CA ASN A 216 1.91 -3.29 -12.41
C ASN A 216 2.78 -3.09 -13.66
N PRO A 217 3.86 -2.29 -13.56
CA PRO A 217 4.74 -1.99 -14.71
C PRO A 217 5.40 -3.24 -15.31
N VAL A 218 5.74 -4.23 -14.50
CA VAL A 218 6.34 -5.49 -14.94
C VAL A 218 5.38 -6.23 -15.86
N ARG A 219 4.14 -6.44 -15.43
CA ARG A 219 3.11 -7.08 -16.26
C ARG A 219 2.80 -6.27 -17.52
N GLY A 220 2.73 -4.93 -17.39
CA GLY A 220 2.60 -4.06 -18.56
C GLY A 220 3.70 -4.26 -19.58
N PHE A 221 4.95 -4.34 -19.14
CA PHE A 221 6.11 -4.62 -19.98
C PHE A 221 6.01 -6.00 -20.65
N HIS A 222 5.69 -7.05 -19.89
CA HIS A 222 5.48 -8.39 -20.45
C HIS A 222 4.40 -8.40 -21.53
N ARG A 223 3.31 -7.68 -21.34
CA ARG A 223 2.22 -7.58 -22.31
C ARG A 223 2.61 -6.83 -23.59
N ILE A 224 3.52 -5.84 -23.47
CA ILE A 224 4.08 -5.14 -24.64
C ILE A 224 4.95 -6.09 -25.46
N ILE A 225 5.94 -6.73 -24.85
CA ILE A 225 6.91 -7.57 -25.57
C ILE A 225 6.30 -8.88 -26.11
N SER A 226 5.25 -9.41 -25.46
CA SER A 226 4.50 -10.56 -25.99
C SER A 226 3.56 -10.17 -27.13
N GLY A 227 3.33 -8.88 -27.32
CA GLY A 227 2.31 -8.35 -28.22
C GLY A 227 0.88 -8.56 -27.73
N GLU A 228 0.69 -9.03 -26.48
CA GLU A 228 -0.63 -9.30 -25.91
C GLU A 228 -1.42 -8.01 -25.68
N MET A 229 -0.73 -6.92 -25.35
CA MET A 229 -1.32 -5.58 -25.25
C MET A 229 -2.12 -5.20 -26.52
N PHE A 230 -1.67 -5.63 -27.68
CA PHE A 230 -2.24 -5.27 -29.00
C PHE A 230 -3.18 -6.33 -29.57
N ARG A 231 -3.23 -7.53 -28.97
CA ARG A 231 -4.05 -8.65 -29.43
C ARG A 231 -5.40 -8.64 -28.73
N VAL A 232 -6.49 -8.76 -29.50
CA VAL A 232 -7.83 -8.99 -28.97
C VAL A 232 -8.13 -10.48 -29.02
N ASN A 233 -8.49 -11.05 -27.88
CA ASN A 233 -8.96 -12.43 -27.80
C ASN A 233 -10.39 -12.45 -27.24
N PRO A 234 -11.43 -12.65 -28.10
CA PRO A 234 -12.82 -12.59 -27.65
C PRO A 234 -13.21 -13.69 -26.66
N PHE A 235 -12.40 -14.75 -26.60
CA PHE A 235 -12.73 -15.96 -25.83
C PHE A 235 -11.91 -16.08 -24.53
N ASN A 236 -10.86 -15.28 -24.37
CA ASN A 236 -10.00 -15.31 -23.19
C ASN A 236 -9.60 -13.90 -22.76
N ALA A 237 -10.01 -13.54 -21.54
CA ALA A 237 -9.67 -12.25 -20.95
C ALA A 237 -8.17 -12.09 -20.64
N GLY A 238 -7.39 -13.18 -20.64
CA GLY A 238 -5.96 -13.16 -20.29
C GLY A 238 -5.71 -12.99 -18.80
N LYS A 239 -6.67 -13.35 -17.97
CA LYS A 239 -6.56 -13.28 -16.51
C LYS A 239 -6.00 -14.59 -15.98
N GLU A 240 -5.20 -14.53 -14.95
CA GLU A 240 -4.69 -15.71 -14.26
C GLU A 240 -5.80 -16.40 -13.46
N GLU A 241 -6.65 -15.60 -12.81
CA GLU A 241 -7.76 -16.04 -11.99
C GLU A 241 -8.93 -15.07 -12.12
N GLU A 242 -10.15 -15.54 -11.88
CA GLU A 242 -11.28 -14.62 -11.72
C GLU A 242 -11.08 -13.75 -10.48
N PRO A 243 -11.13 -12.43 -10.60
CA PRO A 243 -10.95 -11.54 -9.45
C PRO A 243 -12.04 -11.76 -8.42
N MET A 244 -11.68 -11.66 -7.14
CA MET A 244 -12.66 -11.64 -6.07
C MET A 244 -13.62 -10.44 -6.25
N PRO A 245 -14.85 -10.50 -5.76
CA PRO A 245 -15.73 -9.35 -5.71
C PRO A 245 -15.02 -8.17 -5.02
N TYR A 246 -15.15 -6.99 -5.57
CA TYR A 246 -14.50 -5.80 -5.01
C TYR A 246 -15.48 -4.63 -4.92
N THR A 247 -15.17 -3.70 -4.02
CA THR A 247 -15.87 -2.41 -3.91
C THR A 247 -14.85 -1.29 -3.97
N PHE A 248 -15.23 -0.21 -4.64
CA PHE A 248 -14.43 0.98 -4.75
C PHE A 248 -15.25 2.19 -4.35
N GLN A 249 -14.71 3.03 -3.48
CA GLN A 249 -15.31 4.29 -3.08
C GLN A 249 -14.29 5.41 -3.29
N ILE A 250 -14.73 6.48 -3.93
CA ILE A 250 -13.98 7.73 -4.09
C ILE A 250 -14.70 8.82 -3.33
N GLY A 251 -13.98 9.54 -2.48
CA GLY A 251 -14.49 10.65 -1.70
C GLY A 251 -13.73 11.93 -1.98
N THR A 252 -14.40 13.07 -1.87
CA THR A 252 -13.78 14.39 -1.95
C THR A 252 -14.44 15.34 -0.98
N GLY A 253 -13.70 16.35 -0.55
CA GLY A 253 -14.21 17.35 0.39
C GLY A 253 -13.11 18.20 0.97
N TYR A 254 -13.35 18.67 2.17
CA TYR A 254 -12.40 19.48 2.93
C TYR A 254 -12.09 18.82 4.27
N ARG A 255 -10.83 18.89 4.65
CA ARG A 255 -10.32 18.52 5.97
C ARG A 255 -9.83 19.78 6.68
N TYR A 256 -10.21 19.91 7.94
CA TYR A 256 -9.77 20.96 8.83
C TYR A 256 -8.91 20.35 9.93
N ILE A 257 -7.65 20.74 9.99
CA ILE A 257 -6.69 20.27 11.00
C ILE A 257 -6.53 21.36 12.03
N TYR A 258 -6.54 20.98 13.32
CA TYR A 258 -6.42 21.87 14.44
C TYR A 258 -5.54 21.28 15.54
N ASP A 259 -4.46 22.00 15.88
CA ASP A 259 -3.59 21.71 17.00
C ASP A 259 -3.81 22.66 18.16
N ARG A 260 -4.08 22.10 19.33
CA ARG A 260 -4.45 22.88 20.52
C ARG A 260 -3.26 23.49 21.26
N GLU A 261 -2.07 22.91 21.13
CA GLU A 261 -0.91 23.33 21.92
C GLU A 261 0.34 23.39 21.04
N PRO A 262 1.25 24.35 21.24
CA PRO A 262 2.56 24.32 20.63
C PRO A 262 3.28 23.07 21.14
N VAL A 263 3.59 22.18 20.25
CA VAL A 263 3.99 20.80 20.55
C VAL A 263 5.48 20.66 20.61
N HIS A 264 6.20 21.58 20.03
CA HIS A 264 7.65 21.53 19.98
C HIS A 264 8.25 22.70 20.75
N PRO A 265 9.30 22.49 21.58
CA PRO A 265 10.00 23.59 22.26
C PRO A 265 10.53 24.68 21.32
N ARG A 266 10.66 24.38 20.03
CA ARG A 266 11.15 25.28 18.98
C ARG A 266 10.03 25.96 18.18
N VAL A 267 8.75 25.59 18.41
CA VAL A 267 7.61 26.07 17.61
C VAL A 267 6.58 26.70 18.53
N ASN A 268 6.38 28.00 18.39
CA ASN A 268 5.41 28.78 19.18
C ASN A 268 4.05 28.97 18.50
N SER A 269 3.81 28.39 17.33
CA SER A 269 2.61 28.62 16.54
C SER A 269 1.59 27.49 16.65
N ARG A 270 0.31 27.85 16.70
CA ARG A 270 -0.80 26.92 16.53
C ARG A 270 -0.97 26.67 15.04
N TYR A 271 -1.09 25.41 14.66
CA TYR A 271 -1.34 25.04 13.27
C TYR A 271 -2.83 24.97 12.99
N TYR A 272 -3.27 25.60 11.91
CA TYR A 272 -4.61 25.51 11.36
C TYR A 272 -4.49 25.37 9.86
N ASP A 273 -5.13 24.36 9.29
CA ASP A 273 -5.14 24.23 7.84
C ASP A 273 -6.48 23.69 7.33
N ASN A 274 -6.91 24.20 6.17
CA ASN A 274 -8.07 23.76 5.42
C ASN A 274 -7.60 23.17 4.11
N ILE A 275 -7.63 21.86 4.00
CA ILE A 275 -7.05 21.13 2.87
C ILE A 275 -8.14 20.44 2.07
N PRO A 276 -8.31 20.77 0.78
CA PRO A 276 -9.08 19.94 -0.12
C PRO A 276 -8.45 18.56 -0.25
N PHE A 277 -9.25 17.51 -0.24
CA PHE A 277 -8.74 16.16 -0.34
C PHE A 277 -9.51 15.28 -1.34
N LEU A 278 -8.86 14.21 -1.79
CA LEU A 278 -9.47 13.02 -2.33
C LEU A 278 -9.13 11.84 -1.44
N ASP A 279 -10.12 11.00 -1.12
CA ASP A 279 -9.87 9.71 -0.50
C ASP A 279 -10.37 8.55 -1.35
N PHE A 280 -9.69 7.43 -1.21
CA PHE A 280 -9.96 6.20 -1.94
C PHE A 280 -10.08 5.07 -0.93
N ARG A 281 -11.15 4.29 -1.08
CA ARG A 281 -11.34 3.05 -0.32
C ARG A 281 -11.58 1.93 -1.30
N PHE A 282 -10.73 0.95 -1.25
CA PHE A 282 -10.84 -0.24 -2.09
C PHE A 282 -10.84 -1.47 -1.20
N ASN A 283 -11.87 -2.31 -1.35
CA ASN A 283 -11.93 -3.60 -0.68
C ASN A 283 -11.98 -4.67 -1.75
N TYR A 284 -11.06 -5.63 -1.68
CA TYR A 284 -10.97 -6.79 -2.55
C TYR A 284 -11.35 -8.02 -1.75
N GLY A 285 -12.33 -8.77 -2.23
CA GLY A 285 -12.89 -9.88 -1.50
C GLY A 285 -13.67 -9.48 -0.25
N SER A 286 -13.99 -10.45 0.56
CA SER A 286 -14.56 -10.29 1.89
C SER A 286 -13.89 -11.24 2.88
N HIS A 287 -14.10 -11.00 4.17
CA HIS A 287 -13.62 -11.95 5.18
C HIS A 287 -14.15 -13.37 4.99
N PHE A 288 -15.31 -13.55 4.35
CA PHE A 288 -16.05 -14.80 4.29
C PHE A 288 -16.27 -15.37 2.89
N ASN A 289 -15.45 -14.98 1.90
CA ASN A 289 -15.58 -15.42 0.51
C ASN A 289 -15.68 -16.94 0.32
N HIS A 290 -15.00 -17.71 1.16
CA HIS A 290 -14.89 -19.16 1.02
C HIS A 290 -15.61 -19.95 2.12
N LEU A 291 -16.34 -19.25 3.01
CA LEU A 291 -16.97 -19.87 4.17
C LEU A 291 -17.99 -20.95 3.76
N ASP A 292 -18.83 -20.64 2.76
CA ASP A 292 -19.88 -21.53 2.27
C ASP A 292 -19.32 -22.67 1.39
N GLU A 293 -18.12 -22.52 0.84
CA GLU A 293 -17.48 -23.49 -0.03
C GLU A 293 -16.62 -24.52 0.74
N GLY A 294 -16.37 -24.29 2.03
CA GLY A 294 -15.49 -25.11 2.84
C GLY A 294 -14.01 -25.08 2.41
N LYS A 295 -13.61 -24.12 1.58
CA LYS A 295 -12.24 -23.95 1.11
C LYS A 295 -11.46 -23.06 2.07
N SER A 296 -10.16 -23.33 2.19
CA SER A 296 -9.25 -22.44 2.92
C SER A 296 -8.98 -21.19 2.09
N PRO A 297 -9.06 -19.97 2.68
CA PRO A 297 -8.70 -18.73 2.00
C PRO A 297 -7.23 -18.75 1.57
N ARG A 298 -6.95 -18.24 0.37
CA ARG A 298 -5.59 -18.04 -0.13
C ARG A 298 -5.07 -16.67 0.30
N ALA A 299 -3.76 -16.51 0.24
CA ALA A 299 -3.12 -15.23 0.52
C ALA A 299 -3.71 -14.14 -0.39
N TYR A 300 -4.09 -13.02 0.22
CA TYR A 300 -4.68 -11.85 -0.41
C TYR A 300 -6.00 -12.09 -1.18
N ASP A 301 -6.74 -13.16 -0.90
CA ASP A 301 -8.16 -13.27 -1.30
C ASP A 301 -9.05 -12.22 -0.58
N PHE A 302 -8.50 -11.58 0.43
CA PHE A 302 -9.05 -10.40 1.07
C PHE A 302 -7.94 -9.39 1.37
N PHE A 303 -8.13 -8.16 0.91
CA PHE A 303 -7.35 -7.00 1.35
C PHE A 303 -8.18 -5.72 1.23
N ASN A 304 -7.79 -4.70 1.97
CA ASN A 304 -8.32 -3.36 1.82
C ASN A 304 -7.21 -2.32 1.71
N ILE A 305 -7.53 -1.24 1.00
CA ILE A 305 -6.69 -0.07 0.80
C ILE A 305 -7.50 1.15 1.18
N TYR A 306 -6.90 2.02 1.96
CA TYR A 306 -7.32 3.40 2.14
C TYR A 306 -6.19 4.33 1.71
N ALA A 307 -6.48 5.32 0.90
CA ALA A 307 -5.51 6.34 0.52
C ALA A 307 -6.14 7.73 0.58
N LEU A 308 -5.39 8.70 1.11
CA LEU A 308 -5.76 10.10 1.18
C LEU A 308 -4.75 10.94 0.40
N VAL A 309 -5.25 11.75 -0.52
CA VAL A 309 -4.46 12.66 -1.35
C VAL A 309 -4.85 14.10 -1.02
N ASN A 310 -3.87 14.93 -0.71
CA ASN A 310 -4.03 16.35 -0.41
C ASN A 310 -3.84 17.21 -1.65
N PHE A 311 -4.65 18.25 -1.77
CA PHE A 311 -4.52 19.30 -2.80
C PHE A 311 -4.11 20.63 -2.17
N SER A 312 -3.02 20.61 -1.44
CA SER A 312 -2.41 21.80 -0.87
C SER A 312 -0.93 21.85 -1.27
N PRO A 313 -0.38 23.01 -1.63
CA PRO A 313 1.03 23.15 -1.92
C PRO A 313 1.90 22.95 -0.67
N ASP A 314 1.35 23.12 0.53
CA ASP A 314 2.08 23.11 1.80
C ASP A 314 2.00 21.75 2.53
N ASN A 315 1.29 20.78 1.97
CA ASN A 315 1.14 19.45 2.55
C ASN A 315 1.67 18.36 1.61
N PRO A 316 2.15 17.23 2.12
CA PRO A 316 2.50 16.08 1.31
C PRO A 316 1.32 15.63 0.44
N THR A 317 1.59 15.33 -0.84
CA THR A 317 0.54 14.90 -1.77
C THR A 317 -0.18 13.65 -1.26
N VAL A 318 0.56 12.64 -0.79
CA VAL A 318 -0.01 11.48 -0.12
C VAL A 318 -0.01 11.75 1.37
N GLY A 319 -1.20 11.97 1.94
CA GLY A 319 -1.37 12.21 3.38
C GLY A 319 -1.52 10.94 4.19
N GLU A 320 -2.16 9.91 3.63
CA GLU A 320 -2.34 8.62 4.29
C GLU A 320 -2.40 7.49 3.26
N LEU A 321 -1.77 6.37 3.57
CA LEU A 321 -1.94 5.09 2.89
C LEU A 321 -2.03 3.99 3.95
N ASP A 322 -3.07 3.20 3.92
CA ASP A 322 -3.25 2.04 4.80
C ASP A 322 -3.63 0.82 3.94
N ILE A 323 -2.82 -0.22 4.00
CA ILE A 323 -3.04 -1.49 3.31
C ILE A 323 -3.07 -2.59 4.36
N LYS A 324 -4.11 -3.42 4.33
CA LYS A 324 -4.24 -4.61 5.16
C LYS A 324 -4.54 -5.80 4.27
N GLY A 325 -3.60 -6.72 4.12
CA GLY A 325 -3.72 -7.93 3.31
C GLY A 325 -3.74 -9.19 4.17
N ARG A 326 -4.74 -10.06 3.98
CA ARG A 326 -4.84 -11.34 4.68
C ARG A 326 -3.98 -12.40 3.99
N ILE A 327 -3.06 -12.98 4.74
CA ILE A 327 -2.20 -14.07 4.26
C ILE A 327 -2.90 -15.43 4.36
N GLY A 328 -3.66 -15.63 5.42
CA GLY A 328 -4.47 -16.82 5.64
C GLY A 328 -5.38 -16.67 6.84
N SER A 329 -6.42 -17.50 6.93
CA SER A 329 -7.32 -17.43 8.08
C SER A 329 -8.10 -18.73 8.31
N ILE A 330 -8.72 -18.78 9.48
CA ILE A 330 -9.68 -19.81 9.89
C ILE A 330 -11.03 -19.15 10.05
N GLN A 331 -12.01 -19.58 9.28
CA GLN A 331 -13.36 -19.03 9.27
C GLN A 331 -14.35 -19.97 9.96
N ARG A 332 -15.33 -19.40 10.65
CA ARG A 332 -16.39 -20.16 11.33
C ARG A 332 -17.73 -19.42 11.25
N GLN A 333 -18.78 -20.18 10.91
CA GLN A 333 -20.16 -19.75 11.02
C GLN A 333 -20.71 -20.19 12.39
N LEU A 334 -21.18 -19.23 13.17
CA LEU A 334 -21.92 -19.45 14.43
C LEU A 334 -23.40 -19.06 14.24
N PRO A 335 -24.32 -19.42 15.14
CA PRO A 335 -25.76 -19.17 14.95
C PRO A 335 -26.13 -17.72 14.63
N HIS A 336 -25.40 -16.75 15.18
CA HIS A 336 -25.67 -15.31 15.01
C HIS A 336 -24.46 -14.49 14.56
N TRP A 337 -23.30 -15.12 14.39
CA TRP A 337 -22.04 -14.46 14.09
C TRP A 337 -21.26 -15.23 13.03
N LYS A 338 -20.52 -14.50 12.23
CA LYS A 338 -19.43 -15.06 11.43
C LYS A 338 -18.13 -14.61 12.04
N LEU A 339 -17.17 -15.51 12.10
CA LEU A 339 -15.83 -15.30 12.65
C LEU A 339 -14.78 -15.54 11.59
N ASP A 340 -13.76 -14.68 11.54
CA ASP A 340 -12.54 -14.88 10.75
C ASP A 340 -11.33 -14.55 11.64
N LEU A 341 -10.55 -15.57 12.01
CA LEU A 341 -9.25 -15.42 12.69
C LEU A 341 -8.17 -15.50 11.63
N GLY A 342 -7.53 -14.38 11.31
CA GLY A 342 -6.60 -14.26 10.21
C GLY A 342 -5.19 -13.82 10.63
N PHE A 343 -4.23 -14.15 9.75
CA PHE A 343 -2.88 -13.60 9.77
C PHE A 343 -2.74 -12.61 8.63
N TYR A 344 -2.24 -11.42 8.93
CA TYR A 344 -2.24 -10.26 8.04
C TYR A 344 -0.84 -9.67 7.87
N GLN A 345 -0.61 -9.10 6.71
CA GLN A 345 0.51 -8.20 6.43
C GLN A 345 -0.05 -6.79 6.21
N ASN A 346 0.58 -5.79 6.82
CA ASN A 346 0.08 -4.42 6.79
C ASN A 346 1.16 -3.44 6.38
N ILE A 347 0.72 -2.37 5.71
CA ILE A 347 1.49 -1.14 5.48
C ILE A 347 0.63 0.01 5.99
N LYS A 348 1.20 0.90 6.82
CA LYS A 348 0.58 2.15 7.21
C LYS A 348 1.56 3.29 6.99
N TYR A 349 1.08 4.34 6.37
CA TYR A 349 1.82 5.56 6.12
C TYR A 349 0.90 6.74 6.42
N ILE A 350 1.34 7.64 7.28
CA ILE A 350 0.70 8.93 7.54
C ILE A 350 1.80 9.99 7.50
N ASP A 351 1.62 10.97 6.64
CA ASP A 351 2.46 12.17 6.59
C ASP A 351 1.55 13.41 6.52
N HIS A 352 1.41 14.07 7.65
CA HIS A 352 0.66 15.31 7.76
C HIS A 352 1.59 16.53 7.85
N TYR A 353 2.86 16.37 7.54
CA TYR A 353 3.86 17.43 7.64
C TYR A 353 3.70 18.46 6.52
N SER A 354 4.00 19.73 6.82
CA SER A 354 4.19 20.73 5.79
C SER A 354 5.46 20.45 4.97
N LYS A 355 5.50 20.93 3.72
CA LYS A 355 6.59 20.69 2.76
C LYS A 355 7.97 20.97 3.34
N GLU A 356 8.97 20.22 2.83
CA GLU A 356 10.40 20.53 2.97
C GLU A 356 10.69 21.99 2.65
N GLY A 357 11.32 22.69 3.59
CA GLY A 357 11.73 24.10 3.45
C GLY A 357 11.03 25.09 4.37
N ASN A 358 9.95 24.72 5.04
CA ASN A 358 9.45 25.53 6.15
C ASN A 358 10.25 25.22 7.40
N GLU A 359 10.95 26.23 7.92
CA GLU A 359 11.70 26.15 9.18
C GLU A 359 10.81 25.89 10.41
N ASP A 360 9.49 25.96 10.22
CA ASP A 360 8.47 25.72 11.24
C ASP A 360 7.88 24.31 11.03
N PRO A 361 8.38 23.27 11.70
CA PRO A 361 7.80 21.95 11.62
C PRO A 361 6.44 21.99 12.31
N GLY A 362 5.38 22.19 11.52
CA GLY A 362 4.01 22.00 11.99
C GLY A 362 3.89 20.67 12.71
N ASN A 363 3.18 20.62 13.79
CA ASN A 363 3.11 19.55 14.79
C ASN A 363 2.42 18.28 14.36
N LEU A 364 2.44 17.96 13.09
CA LEU A 364 1.60 16.91 12.54
C LEU A 364 2.28 15.55 12.57
N ALA A 365 1.49 14.51 12.60
CA ALA A 365 1.98 13.16 12.79
C ALA A 365 2.69 12.62 11.55
N ILE A 366 3.93 12.17 11.72
CA ILE A 366 4.59 11.20 10.84
C ILE A 366 4.47 9.85 11.53
N ILE A 367 3.83 8.90 10.86
CA ILE A 367 3.59 7.56 11.41
C ILE A 367 3.75 6.55 10.28
N SER A 368 4.50 5.47 10.50
CA SER A 368 4.53 4.37 9.56
C SER A 368 4.66 3.00 10.22
N GLU A 369 4.08 2.03 9.53
CA GLU A 369 4.41 0.61 9.61
C GLU A 369 4.87 0.21 8.20
N ALA A 370 6.15 0.33 7.91
CA ALA A 370 6.71 -0.03 6.59
C ALA A 370 6.71 -1.55 6.40
N ALA A 371 6.87 -2.28 7.50
CA ALA A 371 6.82 -3.72 7.56
C ALA A 371 6.10 -4.12 8.83
N SER A 372 4.92 -4.71 8.73
CA SER A 372 4.20 -5.24 9.89
C SER A 372 3.40 -6.50 9.58
N PHE A 373 3.28 -7.36 10.59
CA PHE A 373 2.51 -8.60 10.54
C PHE A 373 1.62 -8.70 11.78
N GLY A 374 0.35 -9.07 11.59
CA GLY A 374 -0.61 -9.10 12.68
C GLY A 374 -1.50 -10.33 12.67
N VAL A 375 -2.00 -10.67 13.85
CA VAL A 375 -3.11 -11.60 14.03
C VAL A 375 -4.37 -10.78 14.26
N GLY A 376 -5.40 -11.02 13.46
CA GLY A 376 -6.65 -10.29 13.50
C GLY A 376 -7.85 -11.20 13.69
N LEU A 377 -8.83 -10.70 14.43
CA LEU A 377 -10.11 -11.36 14.68
C LEU A 377 -11.23 -10.46 14.18
N PHE A 378 -11.94 -10.92 13.16
CA PHE A 378 -13.07 -10.22 12.57
C PHE A 378 -14.37 -10.94 12.94
N PHE A 379 -15.36 -10.15 13.37
CA PHE A 379 -16.71 -10.62 13.67
C PHE A 379 -17.72 -9.87 12.82
N GLU A 380 -18.69 -10.58 12.28
CA GLU A 380 -19.82 -10.00 11.58
C GLU A 380 -21.13 -10.57 12.15
N ARG A 381 -22.05 -9.68 12.44
CA ARG A 381 -23.41 -10.01 12.86
C ARG A 381 -24.44 -9.28 12.02
N PRO A 382 -25.08 -9.95 11.06
CA PRO A 382 -26.29 -9.42 10.44
C PRO A 382 -27.49 -9.58 11.38
N PHE A 383 -28.39 -8.59 11.42
CA PHE A 383 -29.64 -8.64 12.20
C PHE A 383 -30.71 -7.72 11.61
N ILE A 384 -31.97 -7.93 12.02
CA ILE A 384 -33.07 -7.04 11.66
C ILE A 384 -33.34 -6.14 12.87
N PRO A 385 -33.10 -4.82 12.79
CA PRO A 385 -33.35 -3.92 13.92
C PRO A 385 -34.85 -3.81 14.23
N PRO A 386 -35.25 -3.67 15.51
CA PRO A 386 -36.64 -3.65 15.91
C PRO A 386 -37.42 -2.41 15.39
N PHE A 387 -36.69 -1.35 15.00
CA PHE A 387 -37.26 -0.11 14.44
C PHE A 387 -37.13 -0.06 12.91
N GLY A 388 -36.66 -1.13 12.26
CA GLY A 388 -36.50 -1.20 10.81
C GLY A 388 -37.81 -1.51 10.08
N LYS A 389 -38.04 -0.91 8.89
CA LYS A 389 -39.08 -1.39 7.98
C LYS A 389 -38.77 -2.83 7.60
N LYS A 390 -39.81 -3.68 7.51
CA LYS A 390 -39.65 -5.09 7.08
C LYS A 390 -38.77 -5.17 5.83
N GLY A 391 -37.65 -5.92 5.92
CA GLY A 391 -36.71 -6.13 4.83
C GLY A 391 -35.43 -5.28 4.84
N LYS A 392 -35.28 -4.33 5.76
CA LYS A 392 -34.03 -3.54 5.92
C LYS A 392 -33.20 -4.13 7.05
N GLY A 393 -32.18 -4.92 6.70
CA GLY A 393 -31.23 -5.48 7.63
C GLY A 393 -30.22 -4.44 8.14
N ALA A 394 -29.54 -4.77 9.21
CA ALA A 394 -28.38 -4.06 9.71
C ALA A 394 -27.22 -5.05 9.86
N THR A 395 -26.01 -4.55 9.80
CA THR A 395 -24.78 -5.34 10.02
C THR A 395 -23.92 -4.65 11.05
N LEU A 396 -23.47 -5.43 12.01
CA LEU A 396 -22.50 -5.03 13.02
C LEU A 396 -21.20 -5.77 12.77
N THR A 397 -20.09 -5.03 12.67
CA THR A 397 -18.76 -5.64 12.49
C THR A 397 -17.80 -5.14 13.56
N HIS A 398 -16.92 -6.04 13.95
CA HIS A 398 -15.77 -5.74 14.81
C HIS A 398 -14.52 -6.34 14.15
N ASP A 399 -13.47 -5.58 14.09
CA ASP A 399 -12.17 -5.97 13.54
C ASP A 399 -11.08 -5.60 14.55
N LEU A 400 -10.52 -6.59 15.23
CA LEU A 400 -9.45 -6.43 16.22
C LEU A 400 -8.18 -7.05 15.67
N MET A 401 -7.07 -6.33 15.67
CA MET A 401 -5.79 -6.82 15.18
C MET A 401 -4.63 -6.35 16.07
N LEU A 402 -3.78 -7.28 16.45
CA LEU A 402 -2.49 -7.04 17.11
C LEU A 402 -1.36 -7.36 16.13
N SER A 403 -0.44 -6.41 15.94
CA SER A 403 0.68 -6.58 15.00
C SER A 403 2.03 -6.39 15.68
N ALA A 404 3.02 -7.13 15.21
CA ALA A 404 4.43 -6.81 15.38
C ALA A 404 4.86 -5.85 14.27
N VAL A 405 5.64 -4.84 14.62
CA VAL A 405 6.15 -3.80 13.73
C VAL A 405 7.67 -3.85 13.71
N PRO A 406 8.29 -4.72 12.88
CA PRO A 406 9.75 -4.80 12.73
C PRO A 406 10.37 -3.47 12.29
N LEU A 407 9.70 -2.74 11.41
CA LEU A 407 10.10 -1.42 10.95
C LEU A 407 8.91 -0.46 10.94
N GLY A 408 8.97 0.51 11.82
CA GLY A 408 8.02 1.62 11.90
C GLY A 408 8.72 2.96 11.94
N GLY A 409 7.95 4.04 11.77
CA GLY A 409 8.42 5.41 11.84
C GLY A 409 7.54 6.28 12.71
N SER A 410 8.15 7.27 13.35
CA SER A 410 7.46 8.31 14.12
C SER A 410 8.16 9.66 13.96
N THR A 411 7.47 10.77 14.20
CA THR A 411 8.06 12.12 14.15
C THR A 411 9.31 12.22 15.02
N ALA A 412 10.40 12.77 14.49
CA ALA A 412 11.59 13.14 15.25
C ALA A 412 11.44 14.56 15.83
N ASP A 413 11.73 14.71 17.12
CA ASP A 413 11.59 15.99 17.82
C ASP A 413 12.93 16.72 18.03
N TYR A 414 14.01 15.98 18.24
CA TYR A 414 15.32 16.53 18.55
C TYR A 414 16.41 16.12 17.55
N TYR A 415 16.19 15.01 16.82
CA TYR A 415 17.14 14.50 15.85
C TYR A 415 17.15 15.33 14.56
N PRO A 416 18.29 15.93 14.17
CA PRO A 416 18.32 16.92 13.10
C PRO A 416 18.55 16.33 11.71
N PHE A 417 18.97 15.07 11.59
CA PHE A 417 19.37 14.47 10.32
C PHE A 417 18.19 13.95 9.52
N ARG A 418 17.03 13.65 10.18
CA ARG A 418 15.76 13.26 9.56
C ARG A 418 14.60 13.86 10.34
N ARG A 419 13.46 14.04 9.68
CA ARG A 419 12.21 14.49 10.31
C ARG A 419 11.46 13.35 11.03
N TYR A 420 11.96 12.13 10.95
CA TYR A 420 11.34 10.95 11.54
C TYR A 420 12.38 10.03 12.16
N ASN A 421 11.92 9.25 13.12
CA ASN A 421 12.68 8.20 13.78
C ASN A 421 12.34 6.85 13.17
N PHE A 422 13.31 5.96 13.05
CA PHE A 422 13.06 4.55 12.89
C PHE A 422 12.82 3.89 14.25
N GLY A 423 11.95 2.89 14.28
CA GLY A 423 11.67 2.12 15.49
C GLY A 423 11.14 0.73 15.19
N THR A 424 11.17 -0.11 16.20
CA THR A 424 10.52 -1.41 16.21
C THR A 424 9.52 -1.45 17.35
N GLY A 425 8.44 -2.24 17.22
CA GLY A 425 7.43 -2.26 18.27
C GLY A 425 6.21 -3.10 17.95
N THR A 426 5.06 -2.63 18.42
CA THR A 426 3.77 -3.29 18.24
C THR A 426 2.68 -2.30 17.93
N SER A 427 1.63 -2.75 17.23
CA SER A 427 0.43 -1.94 17.04
C SER A 427 -0.83 -2.74 17.34
N LEU A 428 -1.85 -2.02 17.82
CA LEU A 428 -3.19 -2.53 18.08
C LEU A 428 -4.18 -1.72 17.23
N ARG A 429 -5.01 -2.40 16.45
CA ARG A 429 -6.09 -1.79 15.68
C ARG A 429 -7.40 -2.39 16.13
N TYR A 430 -8.41 -1.52 16.32
CA TYR A 430 -9.77 -1.96 16.57
C TYR A 430 -10.74 -1.10 15.78
N ARG A 431 -11.51 -1.75 14.91
CA ARG A 431 -12.56 -1.11 14.14
C ARG A 431 -13.92 -1.66 14.55
N PHE A 432 -14.82 -0.77 14.85
CA PHE A 432 -16.23 -1.04 15.03
C PHE A 432 -17.00 -0.37 13.89
N ASN A 433 -17.95 -1.07 13.28
CA ASN A 433 -18.84 -0.47 12.30
C ASN A 433 -20.25 -1.03 12.42
N PHE A 434 -21.22 -0.13 12.48
CA PHE A 434 -22.64 -0.42 12.39
C PHE A 434 -23.19 0.17 11.10
N THR A 435 -23.75 -0.66 10.25
CA THR A 435 -24.35 -0.27 8.98
C THR A 435 -25.81 -0.65 8.96
N LEU A 436 -26.67 0.36 8.75
CA LEU A 436 -28.08 0.15 8.47
C LEU A 436 -28.24 0.12 6.94
N ASN A 437 -28.62 -1.04 6.41
CA ASN A 437 -28.69 -1.23 4.96
C ASN A 437 -29.55 -0.15 4.30
N GLN A 438 -28.97 0.56 3.32
CA GLN A 438 -29.58 1.65 2.54
C GLN A 438 -29.84 2.97 3.26
N GLY A 439 -29.07 3.36 4.26
CA GLY A 439 -29.33 4.65 4.87
C GLY A 439 -28.20 5.28 5.65
N PHE A 440 -27.52 4.53 6.47
CA PHE A 440 -26.65 5.10 7.48
C PHE A 440 -25.56 4.11 7.91
N SER A 441 -24.34 4.62 8.08
CA SER A 441 -23.27 3.89 8.75
C SER A 441 -22.63 4.76 9.82
N VAL A 442 -22.31 4.17 10.94
CA VAL A 442 -21.50 4.77 11.98
C VAL A 442 -20.37 3.82 12.36
N GLY A 443 -19.19 4.36 12.49
CA GLY A 443 -18.05 3.55 12.88
C GLY A 443 -17.00 4.32 13.66
N ASN A 444 -16.11 3.55 14.26
CA ASN A 444 -14.96 4.06 14.99
C ASN A 444 -13.76 3.17 14.72
N ASP A 445 -12.67 3.80 14.30
CA ASP A 445 -11.38 3.16 14.10
C ASP A 445 -10.43 3.65 15.18
N PHE A 446 -9.97 2.74 15.99
CA PHE A 446 -8.96 2.94 17.01
C PHE A 446 -7.64 2.34 16.55
N TYR A 447 -6.57 3.10 16.68
CA TYR A 447 -5.22 2.66 16.41
C TYR A 447 -4.30 3.10 17.54
N PHE A 448 -3.49 2.17 18.03
CA PHE A 448 -2.42 2.42 18.99
C PHE A 448 -1.15 1.76 18.50
N MET A 449 -0.02 2.46 18.60
CA MET A 449 1.29 1.92 18.27
C MET A 449 2.29 2.34 19.35
N GLU A 450 3.10 1.39 19.78
CA GLU A 450 4.27 1.62 20.63
C GLU A 450 5.53 1.30 19.87
N LEU A 451 6.41 2.28 19.69
CA LEU A 451 7.70 2.13 19.01
C LEU A 451 8.86 2.39 19.95
N PHE A 452 9.87 1.54 19.85
CA PHE A 452 11.14 1.63 20.59
C PHE A 452 12.24 2.08 19.63
N ILE A 453 12.81 3.25 19.90
CA ILE A 453 13.96 3.81 19.18
C ILE A 453 15.22 3.43 19.95
N LEU A 454 15.89 2.37 19.51
CA LEU A 454 16.95 1.71 20.29
C LEU A 454 18.30 2.41 20.19
N LYS A 455 18.59 3.11 19.08
CA LYS A 455 19.88 3.77 18.82
C LYS A 455 19.65 5.27 18.58
N GLY A 456 20.27 6.09 19.40
CA GLY A 456 20.19 7.56 19.29
C GLY A 456 21.52 8.21 19.61
N VAL A 457 21.58 9.55 19.43
CA VAL A 457 22.74 10.37 19.66
C VAL A 457 22.56 11.15 20.98
N THR A 458 23.60 11.20 21.81
CA THR A 458 23.57 12.03 23.03
C THR A 458 23.67 13.51 22.69
N PRO A 459 23.17 14.44 23.54
CA PRO A 459 23.27 15.88 23.31
C PRO A 459 24.71 16.37 23.05
N GLU A 460 25.69 15.81 23.76
CA GLU A 460 27.10 16.19 23.63
C GLU A 460 27.63 15.79 22.24
N LYS A 461 27.35 14.57 21.80
CA LYS A 461 27.72 14.11 20.46
C LYS A 461 26.99 14.88 19.38
N LEU A 462 25.71 15.16 19.58
CA LEU A 462 24.89 15.92 18.63
C LEU A 462 25.47 17.33 18.42
N ALA A 463 25.88 18.01 19.49
CA ALA A 463 26.53 19.32 19.40
C ALA A 463 27.82 19.28 18.57
N ILE A 464 28.59 18.19 18.65
CA ILE A 464 29.78 17.97 17.81
C ILE A 464 29.39 17.76 16.36
N TYR A 465 28.44 16.85 16.10
CA TYR A 465 28.01 16.47 14.74
C TYR A 465 27.35 17.62 13.97
N THR A 466 26.73 18.56 14.64
CA THR A 466 26.09 19.75 14.05
C THR A 466 26.99 20.98 14.01
N SER A 467 28.22 20.91 14.51
CA SER A 467 29.18 22.05 14.44
C SER A 467 29.71 22.21 13.01
N ASP A 468 29.97 23.49 12.61
CA ASP A 468 30.47 23.82 11.27
C ASP A 468 31.84 23.19 10.95
N GLU A 469 32.66 22.93 11.99
CA GLU A 469 33.99 22.31 11.86
C GLU A 469 33.92 20.84 11.42
N HIS A 470 32.78 20.15 11.64
CA HIS A 470 32.64 18.72 11.44
C HIS A 470 31.62 18.33 10.37
N ARG A 471 31.15 19.28 9.57
CA ARG A 471 30.05 19.12 8.61
C ARG A 471 30.22 17.96 7.60
N TYR A 472 31.45 17.44 7.43
CA TYR A 472 31.79 16.35 6.50
C TYR A 472 32.63 15.26 7.16
N ALA A 473 32.66 15.21 8.46
CA ALA A 473 33.49 14.27 9.19
C ALA A 473 32.77 12.93 9.46
N LYS A 474 33.56 11.91 9.81
CA LYS A 474 33.06 10.58 10.20
C LYS A 474 32.00 10.64 11.31
N GLU A 475 32.07 11.64 12.16
CA GLU A 475 31.11 11.89 13.25
C GLU A 475 29.72 12.19 12.74
N VAL A 476 29.58 12.90 11.62
CA VAL A 476 28.27 13.17 10.96
C VAL A 476 27.69 11.87 10.42
N GLU A 477 28.52 11.02 9.80
CA GLU A 477 28.09 9.70 9.31
C GLU A 477 27.62 8.81 10.48
N GLU A 478 28.31 8.81 11.63
CA GLU A 478 27.85 8.11 12.83
C GLU A 478 26.51 8.67 13.37
N GLY A 479 26.30 9.97 13.25
CA GLY A 479 25.05 10.64 13.61
C GLY A 479 23.91 10.21 12.71
N ILE A 480 24.10 10.22 11.40
CA ILE A 480 23.13 9.80 10.40
C ILE A 480 22.70 8.35 10.59
N ASN A 481 23.64 7.47 10.94
CA ASN A 481 23.38 6.05 11.20
C ASN A 481 22.63 5.78 12.53
N ALA A 482 22.12 6.78 13.24
CA ALA A 482 21.25 6.58 14.38
C ALA A 482 19.78 6.34 13.93
N TRP A 483 18.99 5.68 14.78
CA TRP A 483 17.56 5.50 14.51
C TRP A 483 16.77 6.77 14.73
N GLY A 484 17.31 7.73 15.47
CA GLY A 484 16.70 9.02 15.78
C GLY A 484 16.79 9.38 17.26
N ASP A 485 15.72 9.89 17.83
CA ASP A 485 15.60 10.27 19.25
C ASP A 485 15.41 9.03 20.10
N LYS A 486 16.48 8.51 20.71
CA LYS A 486 16.44 7.29 21.54
C LYS A 486 15.38 7.40 22.64
N GLY A 487 14.43 6.42 22.65
CA GLY A 487 13.35 6.42 23.61
C GLY A 487 12.17 5.56 23.18
N GLU A 488 10.98 5.91 23.69
CA GLU A 488 9.73 5.22 23.44
C GLU A 488 8.70 6.21 22.90
N HIS A 489 8.02 5.84 21.84
CA HIS A 489 6.96 6.64 21.22
C HIS A 489 5.65 5.89 21.25
N SER A 490 4.69 6.40 22.03
CA SER A 490 3.30 5.93 22.02
C SER A 490 2.47 6.81 21.11
N ILE A 491 1.78 6.22 20.16
CA ILE A 491 0.93 6.88 19.18
C ILE A 491 -0.48 6.34 19.29
N PHE A 492 -1.43 7.23 19.44
CA PHE A 492 -2.86 6.92 19.52
C PHE A 492 -3.60 7.72 18.44
N GLN A 493 -4.40 7.04 17.62
CA GLN A 493 -5.31 7.63 16.65
C GLN A 493 -6.71 7.08 16.89
N ASN A 494 -7.69 7.96 16.94
CA ASN A 494 -9.09 7.57 17.00
C ASN A 494 -9.87 8.30 15.92
N ARG A 495 -10.49 7.55 15.02
CA ARG A 495 -11.26 8.04 13.89
C ARG A 495 -12.73 7.64 14.08
N PHE A 496 -13.58 8.60 14.33
CA PHE A 496 -15.03 8.43 14.33
C PHE A 496 -15.59 8.90 12.98
N TYR A 497 -16.54 8.16 12.39
CA TYR A 497 -17.18 8.55 11.15
C TYR A 497 -18.65 8.24 11.10
N LEU A 498 -19.37 9.10 10.36
CA LEU A 498 -20.77 8.97 10.01
C LEU A 498 -20.89 9.04 8.49
N GLN A 499 -21.68 8.13 7.91
CA GLN A 499 -21.99 8.13 6.49
C GLN A 499 -23.49 8.03 6.28
N PHE A 500 -24.03 8.90 5.44
CA PHE A 500 -25.43 8.93 5.07
C PHE A 500 -25.58 8.71 3.57
N HIS A 501 -26.37 7.75 3.16
CA HIS A 501 -26.70 7.55 1.75
C HIS A 501 -27.69 8.63 1.32
N LEU A 502 -27.26 9.53 0.44
CA LEU A 502 -28.11 10.55 -0.19
C LEU A 502 -28.93 9.93 -1.31
N CYS A 503 -28.33 9.03 -2.08
CA CYS A 503 -28.98 8.18 -3.07
C CYS A 503 -28.21 6.85 -3.15
N ARG A 504 -28.51 5.99 -4.13
CA ARG A 504 -28.01 4.60 -4.17
C ARG A 504 -26.49 4.50 -3.96
N ASP A 505 -25.72 5.35 -4.64
CA ASP A 505 -24.26 5.23 -4.70
C ASP A 505 -23.54 6.48 -4.16
N LEU A 506 -24.30 7.51 -3.74
CA LEU A 506 -23.76 8.78 -3.23
C LEU A 506 -23.93 8.86 -1.72
N LEU A 507 -22.80 9.08 -1.01
CA LEU A 507 -22.74 9.17 0.43
C LEU A 507 -22.25 10.54 0.86
N LEU A 508 -22.88 11.10 1.90
CA LEU A 508 -22.33 12.21 2.66
C LEU A 508 -21.51 11.63 3.82
N THR A 509 -20.25 12.03 3.92
CA THR A 509 -19.33 11.55 4.95
C THR A 509 -18.93 12.70 5.88
N PHE A 510 -19.07 12.46 7.16
CA PHE A 510 -18.51 13.26 8.24
C PHE A 510 -17.54 12.40 9.03
N GLN A 511 -16.37 12.95 9.38
CA GLN A 511 -15.35 12.23 10.12
C GLN A 511 -14.65 13.19 11.09
N HIS A 512 -14.36 12.69 12.27
CA HIS A 512 -13.49 13.34 13.25
C HIS A 512 -12.36 12.41 13.60
N GLU A 513 -11.12 12.91 13.53
CA GLU A 513 -9.94 12.20 13.97
C GLU A 513 -9.26 12.93 15.11
N PHE A 514 -8.79 12.15 16.06
CA PHE A 514 -7.99 12.61 17.17
C PHE A 514 -6.66 11.86 17.16
N TYR A 515 -5.56 12.61 17.21
CA TYR A 515 -4.20 12.08 17.32
C TYR A 515 -3.62 12.49 18.66
N LEU A 516 -2.96 11.55 19.32
CA LEU A 516 -2.15 11.78 20.51
C LEU A 516 -0.84 11.04 20.33
N ARG A 517 0.27 11.76 20.37
CA ARG A 517 1.61 11.20 20.37
C ARG A 517 2.32 11.59 21.66
N ARG A 518 3.01 10.65 22.29
CA ARG A 518 3.92 10.89 23.41
C ARG A 518 5.26 10.32 23.07
N GLY A 519 6.31 11.17 23.03
CA GLY A 519 7.72 10.78 22.98
C GLY A 519 8.33 10.84 24.37
N THR A 520 8.88 9.73 24.86
CA THR A 520 9.64 9.65 26.12
C THR A 520 11.09 9.37 25.75
N TYR A 521 11.96 10.36 25.92
CA TYR A 521 13.33 10.33 25.44
C TYR A 521 14.34 9.98 26.52
N ARG A 522 15.39 9.26 26.13
CA ARG A 522 16.47 8.90 27.05
C ARG A 522 17.31 10.10 27.45
N TYR A 523 17.49 11.07 26.53
CA TYR A 523 18.44 12.17 26.67
C TYR A 523 17.78 13.55 26.65
N TYR A 524 16.50 13.65 26.37
CA TYR A 524 15.76 14.89 26.19
C TYR A 524 14.46 14.89 26.98
N PRO A 525 13.85 16.06 27.23
CA PRO A 525 12.52 16.14 27.82
C PRO A 525 11.46 15.43 26.98
N SER A 526 10.50 14.80 27.64
CA SER A 526 9.37 14.16 26.97
C SER A 526 8.46 15.21 26.31
N ILE A 527 7.92 14.85 25.13
CA ILE A 527 6.98 15.68 24.37
C ILE A 527 5.66 14.95 24.22
N THR A 528 4.56 15.68 24.35
CA THR A 528 3.21 15.17 24.07
C THR A 528 2.54 16.10 23.08
N SER A 529 2.07 15.52 21.95
CA SER A 529 1.34 16.21 20.92
C SER A 529 -0.08 15.75 20.82
N LYS A 530 -1.00 16.68 20.52
CA LYS A 530 -2.43 16.39 20.30
C LYS A 530 -2.89 17.17 19.08
N SER A 531 -3.59 16.47 18.18
CA SER A 531 -4.23 17.14 17.06
C SER A 531 -5.63 16.59 16.81
N HIS A 532 -6.48 17.43 16.27
CA HIS A 532 -7.84 17.10 15.85
C HIS A 532 -7.98 17.40 14.37
N GLU A 533 -8.66 16.50 13.68
CA GLU A 533 -9.00 16.68 12.30
C GLU A 533 -10.49 16.42 12.07
N TRP A 534 -11.12 17.32 11.31
CA TRP A 534 -12.50 17.22 10.89
C TRP A 534 -12.55 17.09 9.38
N LYS A 535 -13.23 16.06 8.87
CA LYS A 535 -13.42 15.86 7.42
C LYS A 535 -14.91 15.92 7.10
N PHE A 536 -15.22 16.67 6.06
CA PHE A 536 -16.55 16.75 5.46
C PHE A 536 -16.41 16.47 3.98
N GLY A 537 -17.15 15.51 3.48
CA GLY A 537 -17.03 15.14 2.08
C GLY A 537 -18.22 14.39 1.55
N VAL A 538 -18.20 14.25 0.24
CA VAL A 538 -19.14 13.43 -0.52
C VAL A 538 -18.35 12.29 -1.13
N SER A 539 -18.87 11.08 -1.02
CA SER A 539 -18.23 9.89 -1.58
C SER A 539 -19.18 9.19 -2.54
N TYR A 540 -18.61 8.66 -3.61
CA TYR A 540 -19.33 7.82 -4.57
C TYR A 540 -18.83 6.38 -4.44
N ALA A 541 -19.76 5.44 -4.25
CA ALA A 541 -19.48 4.00 -4.13
C ALA A 541 -19.83 3.31 -5.45
N LEU A 542 -18.89 2.50 -5.98
CA LEU A 542 -18.99 1.74 -7.21
C LEU A 542 -19.07 0.24 -6.92
#